data_3eac22c0f96a7f35e76744a85103ee25
#
_entry.id   3eac22c0f96a7f35e76744a85103ee25
#
_cell.length_a   1.000
_cell.length_b   1.000
_cell.length_c   1.000
_cell.angle_alpha   90.00
_cell.angle_beta   90.00
_cell.angle_gamma   90.00
#
_symmetry.space_group_name_H-M   'P 1'
#
loop_
_entity.id
_entity.type
_entity.pdbx_description
1 polymer ?
#
loop_
_entity_poly.entity_id
_entity_poly.type
_entity_poly.pdbx_seq_one_letter_code
_entity_poly.pdbx_strand_id
1 'polypeptide(L)'
;MRQFKVIEGAIRKNFTVYMLLRRIAPFICKFLDLEEGFSFAKKIKPQSDQYCILDIGSNDGTSIRMFRRYFTKVNIVAIDPIKTPRFVVKNVTLIKSALGEESGSRSLFIPIINGKQLSQYSSFYKEKMIKQICSDMSLKESQISTTVEQVTFNKVDDLGFAPFFIKIDVEGAELEVLKGALRVIKNFNPVILVEIQSNDMYFEIQSLLSILGYININPETTSFESNPKDYLLKTLQFTTETNNYIWINPSNFVSWQFRKDS
;
A
#
# COMPACT_ATOMS: atom_id res chain seq x y z
N MET A 1 -12.60 15.03 2.21
CA MET A 1 -11.25 14.43 2.32
C MET A 1 -10.14 15.43 2.59
N ARG A 2 -10.04 16.57 1.90
CA ARG A 2 -9.03 17.64 2.18
C ARG A 2 -8.96 18.05 3.66
N GLN A 3 -10.09 18.16 4.35
CA GLN A 3 -10.14 18.48 5.79
C GLN A 3 -9.55 17.35 6.67
N PHE A 4 -9.63 16.09 6.23
CA PHE A 4 -9.11 14.96 6.99
C PHE A 4 -7.57 14.94 6.98
N LYS A 5 -6.93 15.25 5.85
CA LYS A 5 -5.45 15.35 5.75
C LYS A 5 -4.87 16.52 6.56
N VAL A 6 -5.56 17.67 6.58
CA VAL A 6 -5.16 18.81 7.42
C VAL A 6 -5.26 18.44 8.90
N ILE A 7 -6.30 17.73 9.28
CA ILE A 7 -6.49 17.23 10.65
C ILE A 7 -5.44 16.16 10.97
N GLU A 8 -5.15 15.25 10.06
CA GLU A 8 -4.12 14.22 10.24
C GLU A 8 -2.73 14.84 10.41
N GLY A 9 -2.36 15.82 9.58
CA GLY A 9 -1.10 16.55 9.73
C GLY A 9 -0.98 17.30 11.06
N ALA A 10 -2.08 17.90 11.55
CA ALA A 10 -2.10 18.53 12.88
C ALA A 10 -2.01 17.50 14.01
N ILE A 11 -2.62 16.33 13.84
CA ILE A 11 -2.59 15.22 14.79
C ILE A 11 -1.20 14.61 14.90
N ARG A 12 -0.50 14.41 13.77
CA ARG A 12 0.88 13.87 13.75
C ARG A 12 1.84 14.74 14.55
N LYS A 13 1.63 16.06 14.57
CA LYS A 13 2.42 17.00 15.39
C LYS A 13 2.24 16.81 16.90
N ASN A 14 1.13 16.21 17.35
CA ASN A 14 0.94 15.85 18.76
C ASN A 14 1.11 14.33 18.93
N PHE A 15 2.31 13.91 19.29
CA PHE A 15 2.68 12.50 19.42
C PHE A 15 1.69 11.67 20.27
N THR A 16 1.18 12.24 21.37
CA THR A 16 0.25 11.53 22.27
C THR A 16 -1.10 11.30 21.60
N VAL A 17 -1.64 12.31 20.92
CA VAL A 17 -2.91 12.22 20.19
C VAL A 17 -2.76 11.26 19.01
N TYR A 18 -1.66 11.36 18.28
CA TYR A 18 -1.35 10.45 17.17
C TYR A 18 -1.34 8.98 17.64
N MET A 19 -0.63 8.67 18.73
CA MET A 19 -0.56 7.32 19.28
C MET A 19 -1.91 6.80 19.80
N LEU A 20 -2.76 7.69 20.33
CA LEU A 20 -4.11 7.33 20.76
C LEU A 20 -4.98 6.97 19.55
N LEU A 21 -4.99 7.82 18.53
CA LEU A 21 -5.79 7.58 17.32
C LEU A 21 -5.37 6.32 16.59
N ARG A 22 -4.09 6.02 16.52
CA ARG A 22 -3.61 4.74 15.97
C ARG A 22 -4.13 3.51 16.71
N ARG A 23 -4.41 3.60 17.99
CA ARG A 23 -5.01 2.48 18.74
C ARG A 23 -6.46 2.22 18.34
N ILE A 24 -7.19 3.27 17.96
CA ILE A 24 -8.62 3.15 17.59
C ILE A 24 -8.82 2.98 16.10
N ALA A 25 -7.86 3.37 15.25
CA ALA A 25 -7.95 3.24 13.79
C ALA A 25 -8.38 1.83 13.31
N PRO A 26 -7.83 0.71 13.83
CA PRO A 26 -8.25 -0.62 13.43
C PRO A 26 -9.72 -0.94 13.75
N PHE A 27 -10.35 -0.22 14.66
CA PHE A 27 -11.78 -0.37 14.95
C PHE A 27 -12.63 0.48 14.01
N ILE A 28 -12.17 1.69 13.69
CA ILE A 28 -12.88 2.63 12.82
C ILE A 28 -12.87 2.14 11.37
N CYS A 29 -11.77 1.55 10.90
CA CYS A 29 -11.65 1.02 9.53
C CYS A 29 -12.61 -0.12 9.20
N LYS A 30 -13.29 -0.70 10.19
CA LYS A 30 -14.40 -1.61 9.94
C LYS A 30 -15.60 -0.91 9.28
N PHE A 31 -15.74 0.40 9.46
CA PHE A 31 -16.89 1.18 9.03
C PHE A 31 -16.53 2.22 7.99
N LEU A 32 -15.30 2.72 8.00
CA LEU A 32 -14.81 3.79 7.13
C LEU A 32 -13.56 3.35 6.37
N ASP A 33 -13.44 3.78 5.12
CA ASP A 33 -12.19 3.71 4.38
C ASP A 33 -11.31 4.87 4.86
N LEU A 34 -10.28 4.56 5.62
CA LEU A 34 -9.36 5.54 6.18
C LEU A 34 -8.26 5.95 5.19
N GLU A 35 -8.03 5.14 4.16
CA GLU A 35 -7.03 5.37 3.12
C GLU A 35 -7.70 5.47 1.76
N GLU A 36 -7.19 6.37 0.93
CA GLU A 36 -7.62 6.51 -0.45
C GLU A 36 -7.22 5.26 -1.27
N GLY A 37 -8.01 4.94 -2.29
CA GLY A 37 -7.76 3.76 -3.13
C GLY A 37 -8.50 2.49 -2.70
N PHE A 38 -8.84 2.31 -1.42
CA PHE A 38 -9.63 1.15 -0.99
C PHE A 38 -11.06 1.16 -1.51
N SER A 39 -11.65 2.35 -1.72
CA SER A 39 -12.95 2.49 -2.37
C SER A 39 -12.98 1.90 -3.78
N PHE A 40 -11.84 1.91 -4.47
CA PHE A 40 -11.70 1.26 -5.77
C PHE A 40 -11.75 -0.26 -5.67
N ALA A 41 -11.13 -0.85 -4.66
CA ALA A 41 -11.12 -2.30 -4.44
C ALA A 41 -12.54 -2.90 -4.38
N LYS A 42 -13.51 -2.14 -3.84
CA LYS A 42 -14.92 -2.57 -3.78
C LYS A 42 -15.56 -2.76 -5.17
N LYS A 43 -15.05 -2.05 -6.19
CA LYS A 43 -15.60 -2.10 -7.57
C LYS A 43 -15.15 -3.33 -8.35
N ILE A 44 -14.18 -4.09 -7.85
CA ILE A 44 -13.58 -5.23 -8.54
C ILE A 44 -13.99 -6.55 -7.89
N LYS A 45 -14.05 -7.61 -8.71
CA LYS A 45 -14.21 -8.99 -8.24
C LYS A 45 -13.11 -9.87 -8.81
N PRO A 46 -12.52 -10.79 -8.03
CA PRO A 46 -11.66 -11.80 -8.60
C PRO A 46 -12.47 -12.72 -9.52
N GLN A 47 -11.83 -13.18 -10.61
CA GLN A 47 -12.45 -14.11 -11.56
C GLN A 47 -12.62 -15.52 -11.00
N SER A 48 -11.83 -15.87 -9.99
CA SER A 48 -11.79 -17.19 -9.35
C SER A 48 -11.38 -17.07 -7.90
N ASP A 49 -11.80 -18.03 -7.08
CA ASP A 49 -11.41 -18.16 -5.67
C ASP A 49 -9.90 -18.48 -5.49
N GLN A 50 -9.20 -18.81 -6.57
CA GLN A 50 -7.74 -19.04 -6.55
C GLN A 50 -6.93 -17.73 -6.46
N TYR A 51 -7.53 -16.61 -6.84
CA TYR A 51 -6.87 -15.32 -6.77
C TYR A 51 -6.84 -14.77 -5.34
N CYS A 52 -5.77 -14.03 -5.02
CA CYS A 52 -5.59 -13.42 -3.72
C CYS A 52 -5.37 -11.90 -3.82
N ILE A 53 -5.37 -11.25 -2.66
CA ILE A 53 -4.86 -9.89 -2.48
C ILE A 53 -3.48 -10.01 -1.84
N LEU A 54 -2.46 -9.34 -2.41
CA LEU A 54 -1.19 -9.13 -1.73
C LEU A 54 -1.23 -7.77 -1.03
N ASP A 55 -1.05 -7.78 0.29
CA ASP A 55 -0.97 -6.61 1.15
C ASP A 55 0.47 -6.47 1.67
N ILE A 56 1.29 -5.75 0.91
CA ILE A 56 2.73 -5.61 1.14
C ILE A 56 2.98 -4.35 1.98
N GLY A 57 3.57 -4.52 3.16
CA GLY A 57 3.63 -3.50 4.20
C GLY A 57 2.34 -3.46 5.02
N SER A 58 1.84 -4.62 5.44
CA SER A 58 0.56 -4.76 6.14
C SER A 58 0.57 -4.22 7.58
N ASN A 59 1.73 -4.00 8.15
CA ASN A 59 1.97 -3.43 9.49
C ASN A 59 1.02 -3.99 10.57
N ASP A 60 0.17 -3.17 11.18
CA ASP A 60 -0.77 -3.57 12.23
C ASP A 60 -2.04 -4.26 11.70
N GLY A 61 -2.18 -4.40 10.39
CA GLY A 61 -3.29 -5.06 9.71
C GLY A 61 -4.53 -4.19 9.49
N THR A 62 -4.40 -2.86 9.57
CA THR A 62 -5.50 -1.94 9.25
C THR A 62 -6.00 -2.17 7.82
N SER A 63 -5.11 -2.27 6.84
CA SER A 63 -5.40 -2.60 5.43
C SER A 63 -6.15 -3.92 5.27
N ILE A 64 -5.76 -4.97 6.02
CA ILE A 64 -6.44 -6.27 6.01
C ILE A 64 -7.92 -6.10 6.40
N ARG A 65 -8.21 -5.27 7.42
CA ARG A 65 -9.59 -5.02 7.86
C ARG A 65 -10.39 -4.26 6.81
N MET A 66 -9.77 -3.30 6.11
CA MET A 66 -10.40 -2.57 5.01
C MET A 66 -10.72 -3.51 3.84
N PHE A 67 -9.77 -4.32 3.39
CA PHE A 67 -10.02 -5.32 2.36
C PHE A 67 -11.12 -6.31 2.76
N ARG A 68 -11.17 -6.74 4.01
CA ARG A 68 -12.16 -7.71 4.50
C ARG A 68 -13.60 -7.19 4.47
N ARG A 69 -13.81 -5.89 4.44
CA ARG A 69 -15.14 -5.29 4.23
C ARG A 69 -15.72 -5.64 2.86
N TYR A 70 -14.86 -5.72 1.85
CA TYR A 70 -15.27 -5.94 0.46
C TYR A 70 -15.09 -7.39 0.01
N PHE A 71 -14.14 -8.08 0.60
CA PHE A 71 -13.72 -9.42 0.19
C PHE A 71 -13.79 -10.40 1.36
N THR A 72 -14.97 -10.91 1.66
CA THR A 72 -15.20 -11.77 2.84
C THR A 72 -14.54 -13.15 2.72
N LYS A 73 -14.39 -13.69 1.50
CA LYS A 73 -13.87 -15.05 1.24
C LYS A 73 -12.49 -15.10 0.59
N VAL A 74 -12.07 -14.01 -0.06
CA VAL A 74 -10.77 -13.94 -0.76
C VAL A 74 -9.62 -14.13 0.23
N ASN A 75 -8.58 -14.88 -0.17
CA ASN A 75 -7.36 -14.96 0.62
C ASN A 75 -6.60 -13.62 0.54
N ILE A 76 -6.20 -13.09 1.70
CA ILE A 76 -5.33 -11.93 1.81
C ILE A 76 -3.97 -12.42 2.29
N VAL A 77 -2.95 -12.22 1.48
CA VAL A 77 -1.57 -12.51 1.84
C VAL A 77 -0.94 -11.23 2.35
N ALA A 78 -0.81 -11.13 3.65
CA ALA A 78 -0.27 -9.95 4.35
C ALA A 78 1.21 -10.17 4.65
N ILE A 79 2.03 -9.24 4.18
CA ILE A 79 3.49 -9.36 4.22
C ILE A 79 4.06 -8.14 4.92
N ASP A 80 4.81 -8.39 6.00
CA ASP A 80 5.49 -7.34 6.77
C ASP A 80 6.72 -7.92 7.47
N PRO A 81 7.88 -7.25 7.47
CA PRO A 81 9.08 -7.77 8.10
C PRO A 81 9.08 -7.70 9.62
N ILE A 82 8.29 -6.79 10.21
CA ILE A 82 8.35 -6.49 11.65
C ILE A 82 7.13 -7.01 12.37
N LYS A 83 5.95 -6.65 11.88
CA LYS A 83 4.69 -6.89 12.57
C LYS A 83 3.85 -7.96 11.91
N THR A 84 3.20 -8.72 12.77
CA THR A 84 2.04 -9.53 12.40
C THR A 84 0.82 -8.93 13.09
N PRO A 85 -0.33 -8.85 12.41
CA PRO A 85 -1.57 -8.40 13.01
C PRO A 85 -1.91 -9.16 14.28
N ARG A 86 -2.29 -8.46 15.34
CA ARG A 86 -2.64 -9.07 16.65
C ARG A 86 -4.04 -9.68 16.69
N PHE A 87 -4.70 -9.79 15.57
CA PHE A 87 -6.06 -10.31 15.49
C PHE A 87 -6.14 -11.45 14.47
N VAL A 88 -6.95 -12.44 14.81
CA VAL A 88 -7.22 -13.55 13.88
C VAL A 88 -8.30 -13.12 12.89
N VAL A 89 -7.97 -13.18 11.61
CA VAL A 89 -8.90 -12.97 10.50
C VAL A 89 -8.90 -14.24 9.64
N LYS A 90 -10.09 -14.76 9.33
CA LYS A 90 -10.21 -15.91 8.43
C LYS A 90 -9.68 -15.56 7.03
N ASN A 91 -9.09 -16.55 6.36
CA ASN A 91 -8.53 -16.44 5.01
C ASN A 91 -7.45 -15.35 4.90
N VAL A 92 -6.56 -15.27 5.89
CA VAL A 92 -5.37 -14.43 5.87
C VAL A 92 -4.14 -15.31 6.04
N THR A 93 -3.21 -15.18 5.10
CA THR A 93 -1.87 -15.77 5.17
C THR A 93 -0.90 -14.67 5.60
N LEU A 94 -0.15 -14.89 6.68
CA LEU A 94 0.83 -13.93 7.19
C LEU A 94 2.24 -14.39 6.81
N ILE A 95 3.01 -13.49 6.20
CA ILE A 95 4.40 -13.74 5.82
C ILE A 95 5.28 -12.70 6.49
N LYS A 96 6.20 -13.15 7.35
CA LYS A 96 7.19 -12.26 7.99
C LYS A 96 8.41 -12.15 7.09
N SER A 97 8.38 -11.19 6.17
CA SER A 97 9.47 -10.90 5.23
C SER A 97 9.36 -9.46 4.73
N ALA A 98 10.48 -8.88 4.34
CA ALA A 98 10.49 -7.76 3.42
C ALA A 98 10.44 -8.27 1.98
N LEU A 99 10.03 -7.40 1.05
CA LEU A 99 10.04 -7.70 -0.38
C LEU A 99 10.88 -6.67 -1.13
N GLY A 100 11.51 -7.10 -2.22
CA GLY A 100 12.34 -6.22 -3.06
C GLY A 100 12.72 -6.88 -4.37
N GLU A 101 13.66 -6.25 -5.09
CA GLU A 101 14.13 -6.71 -6.41
C GLU A 101 14.97 -7.99 -6.30
N GLU A 102 15.66 -8.18 -5.16
CA GLU A 102 16.53 -9.32 -4.92
C GLU A 102 16.22 -9.99 -3.58
N SER A 103 16.46 -11.30 -3.51
CA SER A 103 16.39 -12.04 -2.24
C SER A 103 17.68 -11.89 -1.45
N GLY A 104 17.59 -11.86 -0.14
CA GLY A 104 18.76 -11.70 0.74
C GLY A 104 18.39 -11.23 2.15
N SER A 105 19.31 -10.49 2.78
CA SER A 105 19.09 -9.89 4.09
C SER A 105 19.62 -8.46 4.12
N ARG A 106 18.86 -7.54 4.73
CA ARG A 106 19.26 -6.13 4.91
C ARG A 106 18.92 -5.65 6.29
N SER A 107 19.61 -4.58 6.73
CA SER A 107 19.32 -3.88 7.98
C SER A 107 18.12 -2.99 7.83
N LEU A 108 17.07 -3.21 8.64
CA LEU A 108 15.90 -2.37 8.73
C LEU A 108 16.04 -1.47 9.97
N PHE A 109 15.90 -0.17 9.78
CA PHE A 109 15.95 0.84 10.85
C PHE A 109 14.55 1.09 11.37
N ILE A 110 14.35 0.93 12.70
CA ILE A 110 13.08 1.14 13.37
C ILE A 110 13.24 2.34 14.31
N PRO A 111 12.51 3.44 14.09
CA PRO A 111 12.63 4.62 14.93
C PRO A 111 11.97 4.43 16.29
N ILE A 112 12.59 5.03 17.30
CA ILE A 112 12.12 5.05 18.69
C ILE A 112 11.97 6.51 19.12
N ILE A 113 10.77 6.89 19.55
CA ILE A 113 10.45 8.22 20.06
C ILE A 113 9.80 8.07 21.42
N ASN A 114 10.31 8.77 22.45
CA ASN A 114 9.82 8.65 23.81
C ASN A 114 9.73 7.19 24.31
N GLY A 115 10.73 6.37 23.96
CA GLY A 115 10.80 4.95 24.34
C GLY A 115 9.83 4.03 23.60
N LYS A 116 9.11 4.52 22.58
CA LYS A 116 8.15 3.72 21.79
C LYS A 116 8.65 3.55 20.36
N GLN A 117 8.64 2.31 19.88
CA GLN A 117 8.91 1.99 18.47
C GLN A 117 7.75 2.45 17.58
N LEU A 118 8.09 3.12 16.49
CA LEU A 118 7.16 3.56 15.44
C LEU A 118 7.39 2.76 14.16
N SER A 119 6.93 1.50 14.14
CA SER A 119 7.16 0.57 13.03
C SER A 119 6.63 1.06 11.68
N GLN A 120 5.63 1.94 11.66
CA GLN A 120 5.10 2.54 10.43
C GLN A 120 6.06 3.52 9.74
N TYR A 121 7.12 3.94 10.42
CA TYR A 121 8.21 4.74 9.85
C TYR A 121 9.48 3.90 9.64
N SER A 122 9.41 2.58 9.82
CA SER A 122 10.60 1.74 9.62
C SER A 122 11.01 1.75 8.17
N SER A 123 12.30 1.92 7.91
CA SER A 123 12.82 2.04 6.55
C SER A 123 14.22 1.44 6.43
N PHE A 124 14.59 1.05 5.22
CA PHE A 124 15.96 0.67 4.87
C PHE A 124 16.88 1.89 4.69
N TYR A 125 16.30 3.09 4.65
CA TYR A 125 16.99 4.36 4.40
C TYR A 125 16.90 5.26 5.64
N LYS A 126 17.84 5.05 6.59
CA LYS A 126 17.84 5.71 7.91
C LYS A 126 17.70 7.23 7.84
N GLU A 127 18.48 7.89 7.00
CA GLU A 127 18.48 9.35 6.91
C GLU A 127 17.16 9.91 6.36
N LYS A 128 16.61 9.24 5.33
CA LYS A 128 15.31 9.60 4.76
C LYS A 128 14.21 9.46 5.81
N MET A 129 14.21 8.36 6.54
CA MET A 129 13.27 8.08 7.64
C MET A 129 13.33 9.16 8.71
N ILE A 130 14.52 9.53 9.18
CA ILE A 130 14.70 10.57 10.22
C ILE A 130 14.16 11.91 9.72
N LYS A 131 14.51 12.32 8.49
CA LYS A 131 14.02 13.57 7.89
C LYS A 131 12.49 13.60 7.81
N GLN A 132 11.88 12.51 7.39
CA GLN A 132 10.43 12.38 7.30
C GLN A 132 9.78 12.54 8.68
N ILE A 133 10.27 11.83 9.71
CA ILE A 133 9.75 11.95 11.07
C ILE A 133 9.87 13.37 11.61
N CYS A 134 11.02 14.02 11.39
CA CYS A 134 11.23 15.42 11.80
C CYS A 134 10.20 16.35 11.16
N SER A 135 9.92 16.16 9.87
CA SER A 135 8.91 16.93 9.13
C SER A 135 7.50 16.66 9.66
N ASP A 136 7.11 15.39 9.76
CA ASP A 136 5.75 14.98 10.09
C ASP A 136 5.35 15.32 11.52
N MET A 137 6.29 15.18 12.46
CA MET A 137 6.04 15.32 13.89
C MET A 137 6.63 16.60 14.50
N SER A 138 7.28 17.43 13.69
CA SER A 138 7.98 18.66 14.16
C SER A 138 8.98 18.36 15.27
N LEU A 139 9.73 17.25 15.14
CA LEU A 139 10.76 16.81 16.08
C LEU A 139 12.16 17.19 15.58
N LYS A 140 13.12 17.29 16.53
CA LYS A 140 14.55 17.37 16.23
C LYS A 140 15.13 15.97 16.09
N GLU A 141 16.15 15.78 15.26
CA GLU A 141 16.83 14.49 15.09
C GLU A 141 17.31 13.89 16.42
N SER A 142 17.79 14.76 17.37
CA SER A 142 18.23 14.33 18.69
C SER A 142 17.16 13.66 19.57
N GLN A 143 15.88 13.78 19.19
CA GLN A 143 14.75 13.15 19.90
C GLN A 143 14.40 11.77 19.32
N ILE A 144 15.08 11.35 18.24
CA ILE A 144 14.82 10.11 17.53
C ILE A 144 16.00 9.17 17.73
N SER A 145 15.79 8.07 18.43
CA SER A 145 16.73 6.95 18.43
C SER A 145 16.27 5.85 17.46
N THR A 146 17.16 4.94 17.11
CA THR A 146 16.85 3.85 16.18
C THR A 146 17.34 2.52 16.73
N THR A 147 16.55 1.46 16.53
CA THR A 147 17.03 0.09 16.60
C THR A 147 17.17 -0.47 15.19
N VAL A 148 17.96 -1.53 15.04
CA VAL A 148 18.22 -2.17 13.75
C VAL A 148 17.85 -3.64 13.87
N GLU A 149 17.05 -4.11 12.92
CA GLU A 149 16.73 -5.53 12.76
C GLU A 149 17.25 -6.04 11.41
N GLN A 150 17.85 -7.24 11.40
CA GLN A 150 18.17 -7.94 10.16
C GLN A 150 16.91 -8.63 9.67
N VAL A 151 16.46 -8.29 8.47
CA VAL A 151 15.24 -8.84 7.88
C VAL A 151 15.53 -9.56 6.59
N THR A 152 14.83 -10.67 6.37
CA THR A 152 14.90 -11.43 5.12
C THR A 152 14.12 -10.71 4.04
N PHE A 153 14.72 -10.64 2.85
CA PHE A 153 14.10 -10.16 1.61
C PHE A 153 13.78 -11.32 0.70
N ASN A 154 12.61 -11.27 0.09
CA ASN A 154 12.19 -12.16 -0.98
C ASN A 154 11.68 -11.35 -2.17
N LYS A 155 11.54 -11.99 -3.33
CA LYS A 155 10.83 -11.40 -4.48
C LYS A 155 9.34 -11.77 -4.41
N VAL A 156 8.48 -10.88 -4.84
CA VAL A 156 7.05 -11.21 -5.02
C VAL A 156 6.90 -12.39 -5.98
N ASP A 157 7.73 -12.41 -7.02
CA ASP A 157 7.74 -13.45 -8.05
C ASP A 157 8.00 -14.87 -7.51
N ASP A 158 8.65 -15.00 -6.37
CA ASP A 158 9.04 -16.29 -5.79
C ASP A 158 8.05 -16.79 -4.73
N LEU A 159 7.01 -16.00 -4.40
CA LEU A 159 6.03 -16.36 -3.39
C LEU A 159 4.98 -17.37 -3.85
N GLY A 160 4.80 -17.56 -5.18
CA GLY A 160 3.87 -18.53 -5.75
C GLY A 160 2.38 -18.16 -5.64
N PHE A 161 2.04 -16.89 -5.45
CA PHE A 161 0.66 -16.41 -5.38
C PHE A 161 0.18 -15.84 -6.71
N ALA A 162 -1.13 -15.90 -6.93
CA ALA A 162 -1.83 -15.33 -8.08
C ALA A 162 -2.68 -14.12 -7.65
N PRO A 163 -2.11 -12.92 -7.55
CA PRO A 163 -2.86 -11.76 -7.09
C PRO A 163 -3.75 -11.17 -8.20
N PHE A 164 -4.96 -10.73 -7.83
CA PHE A 164 -5.75 -9.83 -8.64
C PHE A 164 -5.65 -8.39 -8.16
N PHE A 165 -5.13 -8.19 -6.94
CA PHE A 165 -4.89 -6.90 -6.34
C PHE A 165 -3.59 -6.93 -5.54
N ILE A 166 -2.74 -5.92 -5.71
CA ILE A 166 -1.52 -5.72 -4.93
C ILE A 166 -1.57 -4.33 -4.30
N LYS A 167 -1.47 -4.25 -2.97
CA LYS A 167 -1.16 -3.01 -2.25
C LYS A 167 0.32 -3.01 -1.90
N ILE A 168 0.99 -1.88 -2.12
CA ILE A 168 2.40 -1.68 -1.76
C ILE A 168 2.50 -0.39 -0.94
N ASP A 169 3.01 -0.52 0.28
CA ASP A 169 3.19 0.56 1.23
C ASP A 169 4.34 0.15 2.17
N VAL A 170 5.57 0.38 1.73
CA VAL A 170 6.80 -0.16 2.35
C VAL A 170 7.82 0.92 2.72
N GLU A 171 7.35 2.17 2.82
CA GLU A 171 8.12 3.31 3.32
C GLU A 171 9.45 3.54 2.57
N GLY A 172 9.35 3.54 1.22
CA GLY A 172 10.41 3.97 0.32
C GLY A 172 11.08 2.88 -0.51
N ALA A 173 10.63 1.62 -0.43
CA ALA A 173 11.13 0.51 -1.25
C ALA A 173 10.11 0.04 -2.33
N GLU A 174 9.10 0.86 -2.66
CA GLU A 174 7.99 0.50 -3.54
C GLU A 174 8.47 0.09 -4.93
N LEU A 175 9.44 0.81 -5.48
CA LEU A 175 10.02 0.51 -6.79
C LEU A 175 10.77 -0.85 -6.79
N GLU A 176 11.53 -1.15 -5.72
CA GLU A 176 12.22 -2.44 -5.57
C GLU A 176 11.21 -3.59 -5.50
N VAL A 177 10.10 -3.40 -4.78
CA VAL A 177 9.00 -4.40 -4.70
C VAL A 177 8.41 -4.65 -6.08
N LEU A 178 8.11 -3.59 -6.84
CA LEU A 178 7.56 -3.71 -8.19
C LEU A 178 8.52 -4.41 -9.16
N LYS A 179 9.82 -4.13 -9.08
CA LYS A 179 10.84 -4.84 -9.87
C LYS A 179 10.93 -6.32 -9.51
N GLY A 180 10.77 -6.66 -8.23
CA GLY A 180 10.69 -8.06 -7.77
C GLY A 180 9.36 -8.76 -8.07
N ALA A 181 8.39 -8.06 -8.67
CA ALA A 181 7.05 -8.56 -9.00
C ALA A 181 6.76 -8.65 -10.51
N LEU A 182 7.75 -8.42 -11.37
CA LEU A 182 7.54 -8.26 -12.82
C LEU A 182 6.87 -9.46 -13.48
N ARG A 183 7.23 -10.68 -13.07
CA ARG A 183 6.64 -11.92 -13.59
C ARG A 183 5.18 -12.07 -13.14
N VAL A 184 4.90 -11.82 -11.87
CA VAL A 184 3.55 -11.83 -11.30
C VAL A 184 2.67 -10.77 -11.97
N ILE A 185 3.18 -9.55 -12.14
CA ILE A 185 2.46 -8.46 -12.81
C ILE A 185 2.10 -8.83 -14.24
N LYS A 186 3.04 -9.38 -15.01
CA LYS A 186 2.80 -9.80 -16.41
C LYS A 186 1.82 -10.96 -16.53
N ASN A 187 1.89 -11.92 -15.60
CA ASN A 187 1.08 -13.15 -15.69
C ASN A 187 -0.36 -12.94 -15.23
N PHE A 188 -0.56 -12.11 -14.21
CA PHE A 188 -1.88 -11.96 -13.55
C PHE A 188 -2.51 -10.59 -13.78
N ASN A 189 -1.75 -9.62 -14.28
CA ASN A 189 -2.20 -8.24 -14.50
C ASN A 189 -3.03 -7.67 -13.32
N PRO A 190 -2.56 -7.72 -12.06
CA PRO A 190 -3.33 -7.27 -10.92
C PRO A 190 -3.63 -5.77 -10.99
N VAL A 191 -4.64 -5.32 -10.29
CA VAL A 191 -4.71 -3.89 -9.91
C VAL A 191 -3.59 -3.62 -8.91
N ILE A 192 -2.90 -2.51 -9.08
CA ILE A 192 -1.76 -2.14 -8.23
C ILE A 192 -2.08 -0.81 -7.54
N LEU A 193 -2.12 -0.82 -6.21
CA LEU A 193 -2.24 0.35 -5.35
C LEU A 193 -0.90 0.58 -4.66
N VAL A 194 -0.29 1.73 -4.88
CA VAL A 194 1.01 2.08 -4.29
C VAL A 194 0.91 3.39 -3.53
N GLU A 195 1.42 3.43 -2.30
CA GLU A 195 1.67 4.68 -1.58
C GLU A 195 3.03 5.24 -1.99
N ILE A 196 3.05 6.46 -2.55
CA ILE A 196 4.27 7.10 -3.08
C ILE A 196 4.52 8.41 -2.35
N GLN A 197 5.72 8.57 -1.82
CA GLN A 197 6.08 9.71 -0.98
C GLN A 197 6.85 10.81 -1.73
N SER A 198 7.28 10.59 -2.98
CA SER A 198 8.05 11.58 -3.75
C SER A 198 7.70 11.55 -5.23
N ASN A 199 7.82 12.71 -5.89
CA ASN A 199 7.60 12.83 -7.33
C ASN A 199 8.61 12.00 -8.15
N ASP A 200 9.86 11.92 -7.72
CA ASP A 200 10.87 11.14 -8.45
C ASP A 200 10.49 9.66 -8.48
N MET A 201 10.10 9.10 -7.34
CA MET A 201 9.60 7.71 -7.25
C MET A 201 8.34 7.51 -8.10
N TYR A 202 7.43 8.50 -8.13
CA TYR A 202 6.25 8.43 -8.98
C TYR A 202 6.63 8.27 -10.47
N PHE A 203 7.56 9.09 -10.98
CA PHE A 203 7.96 9.00 -12.39
C PHE A 203 8.69 7.69 -12.72
N GLU A 204 9.50 7.17 -11.81
CA GLU A 204 10.16 5.87 -11.99
C GLU A 204 9.14 4.71 -12.03
N ILE A 205 8.18 4.69 -11.11
CA ILE A 205 7.09 3.69 -11.08
C ILE A 205 6.20 3.83 -12.31
N GLN A 206 5.82 5.06 -12.68
CA GLN A 206 5.03 5.32 -13.89
C GLN A 206 5.74 4.81 -15.14
N SER A 207 7.04 5.04 -15.27
CA SER A 207 7.83 4.55 -16.39
C SER A 207 7.84 3.01 -16.44
N LEU A 208 8.10 2.36 -15.32
CA LEU A 208 8.11 0.91 -15.21
C LEU A 208 6.75 0.29 -15.59
N LEU A 209 5.67 0.80 -15.01
CA LEU A 209 4.33 0.24 -15.19
C LEU A 209 3.77 0.55 -16.58
N SER A 210 4.10 1.70 -17.19
CA SER A 210 3.69 2.04 -18.56
C SER A 210 4.26 1.07 -19.59
N ILE A 211 5.52 0.62 -19.43
CA ILE A 211 6.14 -0.40 -20.29
C ILE A 211 5.38 -1.74 -20.21
N LEU A 212 4.76 -2.01 -19.06
CA LEU A 212 3.91 -3.20 -18.85
C LEU A 212 2.46 -3.00 -19.29
N GLY A 213 2.13 -1.87 -19.92
CA GLY A 213 0.79 -1.57 -20.42
C GLY A 213 -0.18 -1.04 -19.35
N TYR A 214 0.33 -0.63 -18.20
CA TYR A 214 -0.50 -0.06 -17.13
C TYR A 214 -0.72 1.43 -17.33
N ILE A 215 -1.89 1.89 -16.92
CA ILE A 215 -2.25 3.31 -16.81
C ILE A 215 -2.56 3.66 -15.36
N ASN A 216 -2.18 4.85 -14.95
CA ASN A 216 -2.58 5.40 -13.66
C ASN A 216 -4.01 5.94 -13.76
N ILE A 217 -4.83 5.70 -12.74
CA ILE A 217 -6.21 6.18 -12.68
C ILE A 217 -6.49 6.94 -11.39
N ASN A 218 -7.38 7.92 -11.48
CA ASN A 218 -7.95 8.54 -10.28
C ASN A 218 -9.20 7.76 -9.84
N PRO A 219 -9.19 7.12 -8.66
CA PRO A 219 -10.29 6.28 -8.21
C PRO A 219 -11.61 7.04 -7.96
N GLU A 220 -11.57 8.36 -7.75
CA GLU A 220 -12.73 9.18 -7.44
C GLU A 220 -13.48 9.65 -8.70
N THR A 221 -12.73 9.96 -9.76
CA THR A 221 -13.30 10.47 -11.01
C THR A 221 -13.57 9.40 -12.05
N THR A 222 -13.12 8.17 -11.76
CA THR A 222 -13.18 7.05 -12.67
C THR A 222 -14.56 6.39 -12.64
N SER A 223 -15.42 6.67 -13.65
CA SER A 223 -16.65 5.92 -13.89
C SER A 223 -16.38 4.81 -14.92
N PHE A 224 -16.80 3.59 -14.61
CA PHE A 224 -16.59 2.40 -15.48
C PHE A 224 -17.71 2.18 -16.50
N GLU A 225 -18.61 3.15 -16.67
CA GLU A 225 -19.74 3.06 -17.61
C GLU A 225 -19.34 3.33 -19.07
N SER A 226 -18.14 3.88 -19.31
CA SER A 226 -17.65 4.24 -20.63
C SER A 226 -16.61 3.25 -21.15
N ASN A 227 -16.52 3.14 -22.48
CA ASN A 227 -15.56 2.31 -23.20
C ASN A 227 -14.11 2.58 -22.71
N PRO A 228 -13.30 1.55 -22.42
CA PRO A 228 -11.90 1.70 -21.97
C PRO A 228 -11.04 2.61 -22.84
N LYS A 229 -11.35 2.75 -24.12
CA LYS A 229 -10.64 3.66 -25.04
C LYS A 229 -10.90 5.13 -24.79
N ASP A 230 -12.06 5.50 -24.27
CA ASP A 230 -12.40 6.89 -23.94
C ASP A 230 -11.74 7.35 -22.62
N TYR A 231 -11.26 6.40 -21.86
CA TYR A 231 -10.58 6.56 -20.60
C TYR A 231 -9.18 7.18 -20.73
N LEU A 232 -8.42 6.73 -21.74
CA LEU A 232 -7.05 7.18 -22.02
C LEU A 232 -6.94 8.70 -22.23
N LEU A 233 -8.01 9.35 -22.67
CA LEU A 233 -8.01 10.78 -22.99
C LEU A 233 -8.44 11.69 -21.82
N LYS A 234 -9.15 11.18 -20.82
CA LYS A 234 -9.64 11.98 -19.69
C LYS A 234 -8.77 11.91 -18.42
N THR A 235 -7.88 10.94 -18.34
CA THR A 235 -7.09 10.64 -17.13
C THR A 235 -5.77 11.42 -17.01
N LEU A 236 -5.46 12.30 -17.95
CA LEU A 236 -4.21 13.07 -17.95
C LEU A 236 -4.20 14.30 -17.02
N GLN A 237 -5.25 14.54 -16.24
CA GLN A 237 -5.24 15.60 -15.22
C GLN A 237 -5.04 15.01 -13.84
N PHE A 238 -3.79 14.91 -13.43
CA PHE A 238 -3.41 14.50 -12.09
C PHE A 238 -3.67 15.61 -11.08
N THR A 239 -4.46 15.31 -10.06
CA THR A 239 -4.43 16.09 -8.83
C THR A 239 -3.39 15.48 -7.90
N THR A 240 -2.33 16.23 -7.60
CA THR A 240 -1.20 15.87 -6.72
C THR A 240 -1.57 15.78 -5.23
N GLU A 241 -2.82 15.53 -4.90
CA GLU A 241 -3.33 15.64 -3.53
C GLU A 241 -3.28 14.33 -2.73
N THR A 242 -2.99 13.18 -3.38
CA THR A 242 -2.95 11.87 -2.73
C THR A 242 -1.59 11.21 -2.86
N ASN A 243 -1.14 10.51 -1.83
CA ASN A 243 0.06 9.67 -1.89
C ASN A 243 -0.27 8.26 -2.40
N ASN A 244 -1.54 7.93 -2.56
CA ASN A 244 -2.02 6.62 -3.02
C ASN A 244 -2.39 6.67 -4.50
N TYR A 245 -1.69 5.90 -5.31
CA TYR A 245 -1.86 5.83 -6.75
C TYR A 245 -2.33 4.44 -7.17
N ILE A 246 -3.28 4.39 -8.12
CA ILE A 246 -3.81 3.14 -8.66
C ILE A 246 -3.41 2.99 -10.11
N TRP A 247 -2.84 1.82 -10.44
CA TRP A 247 -2.53 1.41 -11.80
C TRP A 247 -3.36 0.19 -12.18
N ILE A 248 -3.87 0.24 -13.40
CA ILE A 248 -4.65 -0.84 -14.01
C ILE A 248 -4.11 -1.13 -15.41
N ASN A 249 -4.19 -2.39 -15.83
CA ASN A 249 -3.92 -2.75 -17.20
C ASN A 249 -5.25 -2.79 -17.97
N PRO A 250 -5.49 -1.91 -18.97
CA PRO A 250 -6.76 -1.84 -19.70
C PRO A 250 -7.13 -3.13 -20.44
N SER A 251 -6.16 -3.99 -20.79
CA SER A 251 -6.44 -5.27 -21.44
C SER A 251 -7.27 -6.22 -20.56
N ASN A 252 -7.25 -5.99 -19.24
CA ASN A 252 -7.99 -6.80 -18.26
C ASN A 252 -9.44 -6.34 -18.05
N PHE A 253 -9.84 -5.17 -18.54
CA PHE A 253 -11.23 -4.71 -18.40
C PHE A 253 -12.26 -5.68 -18.97
N VAL A 254 -11.88 -6.46 -19.99
CA VAL A 254 -12.75 -7.48 -20.60
C VAL A 254 -12.93 -8.68 -19.67
N SER A 255 -11.98 -8.92 -18.78
CA SER A 255 -11.93 -10.10 -17.90
C SER A 255 -12.37 -9.82 -16.46
N TRP A 256 -12.49 -8.55 -16.06
CA TRP A 256 -12.88 -8.15 -14.70
C TRP A 256 -14.38 -7.94 -14.63
N GLN A 257 -15.05 -8.68 -13.77
CA GLN A 257 -16.43 -8.39 -13.45
C GLN A 257 -16.48 -7.22 -12.47
N PHE A 258 -16.88 -6.05 -12.96
CA PHE A 258 -17.22 -4.95 -12.08
C PHE A 258 -18.53 -5.27 -11.36
N ARG A 259 -18.59 -4.97 -10.07
CA ARG A 259 -19.86 -4.99 -9.34
C ARG A 259 -20.71 -3.88 -9.93
N LYS A 260 -21.86 -4.21 -10.48
CA LYS A 260 -22.90 -3.20 -10.74
C LYS A 260 -23.25 -2.60 -9.39
N ASP A 261 -23.19 -1.28 -9.29
CA ASP A 261 -23.57 -0.57 -8.06
C ASP A 261 -24.98 -1.05 -7.66
N SER A 262 -25.09 -1.64 -6.48
CA SER A 262 -26.34 -1.99 -5.80
C SER A 262 -26.67 -0.91 -4.81
#